data_8a28a6ef881358dd19c68b9d8f3855d1
#
_entry.id   8a28a6ef881358dd19c68b9d8f3855d1
#
_cell.length_a   1.000
_cell.length_b   1.000
_cell.length_c   1.000
_cell.angle_alpha   90.00
_cell.angle_beta   90.00
_cell.angle_gamma   90.00
#
_symmetry.space_group_name_H-M   'P 1'
#
loop_
_entity.id
_entity.type
_entity.pdbx_description
1 polymer ?
#
loop_
_entity_poly.entity_id
_entity_poly.type
_entity_poly.pdbx_seq_one_letter_code
_entity_poly.pdbx_strand_id
1 'polypeptide(L)'
;MAFTESEVIALLAQVFASSNPNLEVGIGDDAAVVRTSNRTVITTDMAVEGVHFRQEWSSAFEIGRKITAANLADVFSMGAKPTFLVVAVSLTGHEDLEWIEKLAKGIAFEANLVGAAVVGGDLAKGAAVTIAITALGEVETAILRSGVQVGDQIYLSNLPGWSRAGLAILESGLSIETEAAKRAVAAFRAPTLNYAYAANLTKATAMSDVSDSLMTQAEQMATASKVKFNLDFNLFQASPDFAELRTLSEELNISIADLILGGGEDHVFLATGQDLPGLLIGSVSAGSGLNLLGNEKAPDTWRHFE
;
A
#
# COMPACT_ATOMS: atom_id res chain seq x y z
N MET A 1 10.47 30.20 -8.43
CA MET A 1 9.36 29.35 -8.93
C MET A 1 8.76 30.04 -10.13
N ALA A 2 8.44 29.31 -11.19
CA ALA A 2 7.83 29.86 -12.41
C ALA A 2 6.29 29.91 -12.35
N PHE A 3 5.68 29.64 -11.19
CA PHE A 3 4.25 29.61 -10.98
C PHE A 3 3.87 30.18 -9.59
N THR A 4 2.63 30.57 -9.43
CA THR A 4 2.04 31.04 -8.17
C THR A 4 1.22 29.94 -7.50
N GLU A 5 1.02 30.06 -6.20
CA GLU A 5 0.16 29.14 -5.43
C GLU A 5 -1.26 29.08 -6.03
N SER A 6 -1.83 30.23 -6.44
CA SER A 6 -3.15 30.27 -7.06
C SER A 6 -3.23 29.48 -8.38
N GLU A 7 -2.17 29.47 -9.19
CA GLU A 7 -2.10 28.65 -10.41
C GLU A 7 -2.08 27.17 -10.10
N VAL A 8 -1.36 26.75 -9.04
CA VAL A 8 -1.36 25.36 -8.58
C VAL A 8 -2.74 24.95 -8.06
N ILE A 9 -3.37 25.75 -7.21
CA ILE A 9 -4.72 25.47 -6.69
C ILE A 9 -5.73 25.34 -7.84
N ALA A 10 -5.68 26.23 -8.83
CA ALA A 10 -6.56 26.16 -10.00
C ALA A 10 -6.35 24.87 -10.81
N LEU A 11 -5.09 24.45 -11.00
CA LEU A 11 -4.74 23.21 -11.66
C LEU A 11 -5.26 21.99 -10.88
N LEU A 12 -5.02 21.93 -9.58
CA LEU A 12 -5.47 20.85 -8.72
C LEU A 12 -6.99 20.73 -8.66
N ALA A 13 -7.72 21.87 -8.61
CA ALA A 13 -9.17 21.88 -8.66
C ALA A 13 -9.72 21.29 -9.97
N GLN A 14 -9.01 21.44 -11.09
CA GLN A 14 -9.39 20.80 -12.35
C GLN A 14 -9.10 19.29 -12.34
N VAL A 15 -7.92 18.88 -11.88
CA VAL A 15 -7.50 17.46 -11.85
C VAL A 15 -8.37 16.63 -10.89
N PHE A 16 -8.72 17.22 -9.75
CA PHE A 16 -9.52 16.57 -8.71
C PHE A 16 -11.03 16.88 -8.80
N ALA A 17 -11.49 17.46 -9.90
CA ALA A 17 -12.91 17.70 -10.10
C ALA A 17 -13.72 16.40 -9.89
N SER A 18 -14.73 16.44 -9.02
CA SER A 18 -15.52 15.26 -8.66
C SER A 18 -17.02 15.55 -8.76
N SER A 19 -17.76 14.58 -9.27
CA SER A 19 -19.23 14.57 -9.27
C SER A 19 -19.82 13.70 -8.15
N ASN A 20 -19.04 13.39 -7.11
CA ASN A 20 -19.50 12.57 -5.98
C ASN A 20 -20.68 13.27 -5.27
N PRO A 21 -21.86 12.64 -5.17
CA PRO A 21 -23.06 13.26 -4.59
C PRO A 21 -22.94 13.53 -3.08
N ASN A 22 -21.97 12.92 -2.41
CA ASN A 22 -21.68 13.12 -0.99
C ASN A 22 -20.66 14.24 -0.73
N LEU A 23 -20.11 14.87 -1.77
CA LEU A 23 -19.25 16.04 -1.66
C LEU A 23 -20.13 17.30 -1.78
N GLU A 24 -20.31 18.03 -0.68
CA GLU A 24 -21.11 19.25 -0.63
C GLU A 24 -20.27 20.51 -0.91
N VAL A 25 -19.05 20.56 -0.35
CA VAL A 25 -18.04 21.61 -0.60
C VAL A 25 -16.71 20.95 -0.86
N GLY A 26 -16.07 21.25 -1.98
CA GLY A 26 -14.76 20.73 -2.37
C GLY A 26 -13.64 21.75 -2.31
N ILE A 27 -12.62 21.61 -3.18
CA ILE A 27 -11.47 22.52 -3.26
C ILE A 27 -11.90 23.95 -3.57
N GLY A 28 -11.41 24.90 -2.77
CA GLY A 28 -11.65 26.33 -2.98
C GLY A 28 -12.27 27.06 -1.78
N ASP A 29 -12.59 26.34 -0.71
CA ASP A 29 -12.99 26.86 0.59
C ASP A 29 -11.98 26.42 1.66
N ASP A 30 -12.11 26.91 2.90
CA ASP A 30 -11.21 26.61 4.02
C ASP A 30 -11.19 25.11 4.37
N ALA A 31 -12.28 24.39 4.08
CA ALA A 31 -12.38 22.93 4.28
C ALA A 31 -13.41 22.30 3.33
N ALA A 32 -13.22 21.01 3.04
CA ALA A 32 -14.23 20.23 2.34
C ALA A 32 -15.39 19.85 3.28
N VAL A 33 -16.62 19.84 2.75
CA VAL A 33 -17.80 19.33 3.46
C VAL A 33 -18.28 18.07 2.76
N VAL A 34 -18.26 16.95 3.49
CA VAL A 34 -18.67 15.64 2.97
C VAL A 34 -19.76 15.04 3.84
N ARG A 35 -20.66 14.28 3.22
CA ARG A 35 -21.68 13.49 3.92
C ARG A 35 -21.21 12.05 4.07
N THR A 36 -21.27 11.54 5.30
CA THR A 36 -21.02 10.12 5.61
C THR A 36 -22.32 9.46 6.08
N SER A 37 -22.55 8.22 5.67
CA SER A 37 -23.78 7.46 6.00
C SER A 37 -23.55 6.39 7.08
N ASN A 38 -22.30 5.94 7.27
CA ASN A 38 -21.90 4.88 8.19
C ASN A 38 -20.75 5.32 9.11
N ARG A 39 -20.17 4.37 9.86
CA ARG A 39 -18.92 4.58 10.60
C ARG A 39 -17.83 4.96 9.63
N THR A 40 -17.05 5.96 10.00
CA THR A 40 -15.94 6.45 9.18
C THR A 40 -14.62 5.83 9.68
N VAL A 41 -13.88 5.21 8.77
CA VAL A 41 -12.48 4.84 8.96
C VAL A 41 -11.63 5.99 8.45
N ILE A 42 -10.58 6.34 9.20
CA ILE A 42 -9.65 7.42 8.84
C ILE A 42 -8.23 6.89 9.05
N THR A 43 -7.39 7.06 8.05
CA THR A 43 -5.95 6.78 8.11
C THR A 43 -5.15 7.90 7.47
N THR A 44 -3.85 7.94 7.72
CA THR A 44 -2.92 8.86 7.03
C THR A 44 -1.55 8.24 6.91
N ASP A 45 -0.98 8.30 5.70
CA ASP A 45 0.39 7.96 5.40
C ASP A 45 1.16 9.13 4.82
N MET A 46 2.47 9.09 4.99
CA MET A 46 3.39 10.10 4.50
C MET A 46 4.51 9.46 3.67
N ALA A 47 4.77 10.00 2.50
CA ALA A 47 5.94 9.68 1.68
C ALA A 47 6.91 10.85 1.65
N VAL A 48 8.19 10.58 1.91
CA VAL A 48 9.28 11.57 1.93
C VAL A 48 10.29 11.19 0.87
N GLU A 49 10.68 12.16 0.03
CA GLU A 49 11.74 11.97 -0.96
C GLU A 49 13.06 11.57 -0.31
N GLY A 50 13.76 10.63 -0.94
CA GLY A 50 14.99 10.04 -0.43
C GLY A 50 14.78 8.91 0.58
N VAL A 51 13.54 8.73 1.10
CA VAL A 51 13.16 7.64 2.01
C VAL A 51 12.22 6.66 1.32
N HIS A 52 11.06 7.11 0.87
CA HIS A 52 10.00 6.25 0.31
C HIS A 52 9.99 6.25 -1.23
N PHE A 53 10.54 7.28 -1.85
CA PHE A 53 10.71 7.41 -3.29
C PHE A 53 11.91 8.30 -3.64
N ARG A 54 12.37 8.21 -4.88
CA ARG A 54 13.34 9.13 -5.48
C ARG A 54 12.85 9.52 -6.85
N GLN A 55 12.96 10.82 -7.19
CA GLN A 55 12.48 11.34 -8.49
C GLN A 55 13.28 10.78 -9.67
N GLU A 56 14.55 10.38 -9.47
CA GLU A 56 15.35 9.69 -10.49
C GLU A 56 14.88 8.24 -10.77
N TRP A 57 14.11 7.65 -9.87
CA TRP A 57 13.59 6.28 -10.02
C TRP A 57 12.13 6.24 -10.45
N SER A 58 11.33 7.21 -10.02
CA SER A 58 9.87 7.22 -10.20
C SER A 58 9.40 8.54 -10.79
N SER A 59 8.52 8.49 -11.77
CA SER A 59 7.84 9.67 -12.28
C SER A 59 6.86 10.23 -11.23
N ALA A 60 6.52 11.51 -11.35
CA ALA A 60 5.53 12.13 -10.47
C ALA A 60 4.18 11.39 -10.47
N PHE A 61 3.77 10.87 -11.63
CA PHE A 61 2.55 10.07 -11.75
C PHE A 61 2.62 8.76 -10.94
N GLU A 62 3.75 8.04 -11.01
CA GLU A 62 3.97 6.81 -10.24
C GLU A 62 4.04 7.11 -8.72
N ILE A 63 4.69 8.20 -8.32
CA ILE A 63 4.75 8.65 -6.92
C ILE A 63 3.33 8.93 -6.39
N GLY A 64 2.52 9.65 -7.16
CA GLY A 64 1.12 9.92 -6.80
C GLY A 64 0.29 8.65 -6.64
N ARG A 65 0.45 7.69 -7.54
CA ARG A 65 -0.19 6.37 -7.44
C ARG A 65 0.25 5.61 -6.19
N LYS A 66 1.57 5.53 -5.96
CA LYS A 66 2.16 4.77 -4.85
C LYS A 66 1.59 5.19 -3.49
N ILE A 67 1.68 6.49 -3.17
CA ILE A 67 1.22 6.98 -1.85
C ILE A 67 -0.31 6.87 -1.71
N THR A 68 -1.05 7.01 -2.80
CA THR A 68 -2.50 6.83 -2.77
C THR A 68 -2.86 5.37 -2.52
N ALA A 69 -2.18 4.43 -3.20
CA ALA A 69 -2.40 2.99 -3.02
C ALA A 69 -2.15 2.55 -1.58
N ALA A 70 -1.08 3.05 -0.92
CA ALA A 70 -0.79 2.76 0.49
C ALA A 70 -1.97 3.15 1.40
N ASN A 71 -2.44 4.40 1.29
CA ASN A 71 -3.58 4.87 2.08
C ASN A 71 -4.89 4.11 1.80
N LEU A 72 -5.13 3.75 0.53
CA LEU A 72 -6.30 2.95 0.17
C LEU A 72 -6.20 1.51 0.74
N ALA A 73 -4.99 0.93 0.80
CA ALA A 73 -4.76 -0.38 1.39
C ALA A 73 -5.17 -0.41 2.86
N ASP A 74 -4.81 0.61 3.64
CA ASP A 74 -5.24 0.75 5.03
C ASP A 74 -6.76 0.75 5.18
N VAL A 75 -7.44 1.57 4.38
CA VAL A 75 -8.91 1.66 4.42
C VAL A 75 -9.54 0.31 4.10
N PHE A 76 -9.08 -0.36 3.04
CA PHE A 76 -9.57 -1.69 2.68
C PHE A 76 -9.25 -2.74 3.73
N SER A 77 -8.10 -2.65 4.40
CA SER A 77 -7.70 -3.57 5.48
C SER A 77 -8.63 -3.50 6.69
N MET A 78 -9.34 -2.38 6.86
CA MET A 78 -10.39 -2.24 7.86
C MET A 78 -11.77 -2.74 7.38
N GLY A 79 -11.85 -3.37 6.20
CA GLY A 79 -13.12 -3.78 5.57
C GLY A 79 -13.96 -2.59 5.10
N ALA A 80 -13.37 -1.40 5.01
CA ALA A 80 -14.05 -0.18 4.63
C ALA A 80 -13.95 0.09 3.12
N LYS A 81 -14.93 0.81 2.59
CA LYS A 81 -14.91 1.32 1.23
C LYS A 81 -14.35 2.75 1.24
N PRO A 82 -13.23 3.03 0.56
CA PRO A 82 -12.70 4.39 0.45
C PRO A 82 -13.71 5.35 -0.19
N THR A 83 -13.75 6.60 0.31
CA THR A 83 -14.69 7.62 -0.16
C THR A 83 -14.02 8.95 -0.50
N PHE A 84 -13.17 9.46 0.39
CA PHE A 84 -12.55 10.77 0.24
C PHE A 84 -11.08 10.76 0.63
N LEU A 85 -10.30 11.64 0.00
CA LEU A 85 -8.89 11.87 0.27
C LEU A 85 -8.62 13.36 0.47
N VAL A 86 -7.74 13.69 1.42
CA VAL A 86 -7.15 15.02 1.62
C VAL A 86 -5.64 14.89 1.45
N VAL A 87 -5.02 15.78 0.66
CA VAL A 87 -3.62 15.65 0.25
C VAL A 87 -2.82 16.89 0.66
N ALA A 88 -1.88 16.73 1.57
CA ALA A 88 -0.92 17.77 1.92
C ALA A 88 0.43 17.50 1.22
N VAL A 89 0.98 18.52 0.55
CA VAL A 89 2.24 18.42 -0.19
C VAL A 89 3.19 19.53 0.20
N SER A 90 4.41 19.15 0.54
CA SER A 90 5.54 20.06 0.67
C SER A 90 6.40 19.97 -0.60
N LEU A 91 6.68 21.11 -1.25
CA LEU A 91 7.50 21.21 -2.45
C LEU A 91 8.81 21.94 -2.14
N THR A 92 9.90 21.57 -2.83
CA THR A 92 11.20 22.24 -2.65
C THR A 92 11.29 23.55 -3.41
N GLY A 93 10.49 23.69 -4.48
CA GLY A 93 10.50 24.79 -5.42
C GLY A 93 11.35 24.53 -6.68
N HIS A 94 11.79 23.28 -6.86
CA HIS A 94 12.43 22.81 -8.10
C HIS A 94 11.44 22.15 -9.04
N GLU A 95 10.29 21.72 -8.51
CA GLU A 95 9.20 21.12 -9.25
C GLU A 95 8.51 22.17 -10.11
N ASP A 96 8.20 21.82 -11.36
CA ASP A 96 7.41 22.65 -12.27
C ASP A 96 5.90 22.26 -12.24
N LEU A 97 5.07 23.04 -12.91
CA LEU A 97 3.64 22.78 -12.99
C LEU A 97 3.32 21.43 -13.65
N GLU A 98 4.12 20.99 -14.61
CA GLU A 98 3.93 19.69 -15.27
C GLU A 98 4.17 18.54 -14.30
N TRP A 99 5.19 18.64 -13.45
CA TRP A 99 5.46 17.65 -12.40
C TRP A 99 4.30 17.56 -11.40
N ILE A 100 3.82 18.73 -10.94
CA ILE A 100 2.68 18.83 -10.00
C ILE A 100 1.41 18.23 -10.63
N GLU A 101 1.14 18.55 -11.89
CA GLU A 101 0.00 18.01 -12.62
C GLU A 101 0.07 16.48 -12.74
N LYS A 102 1.26 15.93 -13.05
CA LYS A 102 1.49 14.49 -13.14
C LYS A 102 1.30 13.79 -11.80
N LEU A 103 1.79 14.39 -10.70
CA LEU A 103 1.57 13.89 -9.35
C LEU A 103 0.07 13.82 -9.03
N ALA A 104 -0.64 14.92 -9.24
CA ALA A 104 -2.08 15.01 -9.02
C ALA A 104 -2.87 14.00 -9.88
N LYS A 105 -2.49 13.84 -11.15
CA LYS A 105 -3.09 12.82 -12.04
C LYS A 105 -2.85 11.40 -11.55
N GLY A 106 -1.67 11.11 -10.98
CA GLY A 106 -1.36 9.81 -10.38
C GLY A 106 -2.26 9.52 -9.16
N ILE A 107 -2.43 10.51 -8.29
CA ILE A 107 -3.32 10.44 -7.12
C ILE A 107 -4.77 10.23 -7.58
N ALA A 108 -5.25 11.05 -8.52
CA ALA A 108 -6.60 10.96 -9.04
C ALA A 108 -6.87 9.61 -9.74
N PHE A 109 -5.89 9.11 -10.50
CA PHE A 109 -5.99 7.81 -11.18
C PHE A 109 -6.25 6.68 -10.17
N GLU A 110 -5.40 6.59 -9.14
CA GLU A 110 -5.51 5.52 -8.16
C GLU A 110 -6.80 5.64 -7.32
N ALA A 111 -7.17 6.84 -6.89
CA ALA A 111 -8.42 7.11 -6.17
C ALA A 111 -9.66 6.70 -7.00
N ASN A 112 -9.66 7.00 -8.30
CA ASN A 112 -10.77 6.68 -9.20
C ASN A 112 -10.97 5.17 -9.40
N LEU A 113 -9.93 4.33 -9.25
CA LEU A 113 -10.07 2.86 -9.34
C LEU A 113 -11.05 2.31 -8.31
N VAL A 114 -11.22 3.00 -7.18
CA VAL A 114 -12.09 2.59 -6.07
C VAL A 114 -13.30 3.52 -5.88
N GLY A 115 -13.44 4.54 -6.71
CA GLY A 115 -14.51 5.53 -6.64
C GLY A 115 -14.34 6.56 -5.52
N ALA A 116 -13.12 6.71 -4.99
CA ALA A 116 -12.79 7.76 -4.02
C ALA A 116 -12.51 9.10 -4.73
N ALA A 117 -12.71 10.21 -4.01
CA ALA A 117 -12.47 11.55 -4.52
C ALA A 117 -11.48 12.33 -3.65
N VAL A 118 -10.57 13.06 -4.29
CA VAL A 118 -9.73 14.05 -3.59
C VAL A 118 -10.55 15.31 -3.41
N VAL A 119 -10.72 15.77 -2.17
CA VAL A 119 -11.67 16.82 -1.82
C VAL A 119 -11.01 18.08 -1.24
N GLY A 120 -9.73 18.01 -0.91
CA GLY A 120 -8.99 19.12 -0.34
C GLY A 120 -7.52 18.78 -0.13
N GLY A 121 -6.79 19.73 0.44
CA GLY A 121 -5.37 19.55 0.73
C GLY A 121 -4.70 20.84 1.15
N ASP A 122 -3.38 20.78 1.27
CA ASP A 122 -2.53 21.90 1.62
C ASP A 122 -1.24 21.88 0.79
N LEU A 123 -0.68 23.06 0.53
CA LEU A 123 0.58 23.24 -0.17
C LEU A 123 1.54 24.06 0.68
N ALA A 124 2.71 23.52 0.92
CA ALA A 124 3.76 24.21 1.67
C ALA A 124 5.10 24.16 0.92
N LYS A 125 6.03 25.02 1.31
CA LYS A 125 7.42 24.94 0.89
C LYS A 125 8.23 24.20 1.97
N GLY A 126 9.05 23.23 1.57
CA GLY A 126 9.90 22.46 2.47
C GLY A 126 11.29 22.16 1.91
N ALA A 127 12.08 21.41 2.68
CA ALA A 127 13.44 21.02 2.30
C ALA A 127 13.48 19.79 1.38
N ALA A 128 12.42 18.98 1.39
CA ALA A 128 12.23 17.79 0.55
C ALA A 128 10.77 17.73 0.08
N VAL A 129 10.54 17.05 -1.03
CA VAL A 129 9.18 16.71 -1.43
C VAL A 129 8.62 15.73 -0.42
N THR A 130 7.52 16.14 0.22
CA THR A 130 6.81 15.31 1.18
C THR A 130 5.33 15.31 0.83
N ILE A 131 4.73 14.14 0.77
CA ILE A 131 3.32 13.97 0.42
C ILE A 131 2.66 13.23 1.56
N ALA A 132 1.65 13.82 2.18
CA ALA A 132 0.81 13.16 3.16
C ALA A 132 -0.62 13.06 2.62
N ILE A 133 -1.19 11.87 2.65
CA ILE A 133 -2.58 11.65 2.26
C ILE A 133 -3.35 11.19 3.50
N THR A 134 -4.47 11.83 3.76
CA THR A 134 -5.47 11.34 4.71
C THR A 134 -6.61 10.75 3.92
N ALA A 135 -6.89 9.46 4.15
CA ALA A 135 -7.97 8.74 3.49
C ALA A 135 -9.12 8.47 4.45
N LEU A 136 -10.33 8.65 3.94
CA LEU A 136 -11.58 8.34 4.63
C LEU A 136 -12.29 7.20 3.90
N GLY A 137 -12.89 6.30 4.68
CA GLY A 137 -13.74 5.23 4.15
C GLY A 137 -14.94 4.97 5.03
N GLU A 138 -15.94 4.32 4.49
CA GLU A 138 -17.16 3.96 5.23
C GLU A 138 -17.25 2.45 5.44
N VAL A 139 -17.69 2.03 6.63
CA VAL A 139 -17.84 0.64 7.01
C VAL A 139 -19.03 0.43 7.97
N GLU A 140 -19.77 -0.64 7.81
CA GLU A 140 -20.78 -1.05 8.79
C GLU A 140 -20.14 -1.73 10.02
N THR A 141 -19.23 -2.67 9.76
CA THR A 141 -18.47 -3.39 10.80
C THR A 141 -17.01 -3.47 10.36
N ALA A 142 -16.13 -2.86 11.15
CA ALA A 142 -14.71 -2.86 10.85
C ALA A 142 -14.08 -4.25 11.09
N ILE A 143 -13.21 -4.67 10.18
CA ILE A 143 -12.31 -5.82 10.34
C ILE A 143 -11.08 -5.32 11.08
N LEU A 144 -10.69 -6.00 12.16
CA LEU A 144 -9.60 -5.56 13.02
C LEU A 144 -8.42 -6.55 12.95
N ARG A 145 -7.21 -6.06 13.16
CA ARG A 145 -6.02 -6.93 13.33
C ARG A 145 -6.15 -7.91 14.49
N SER A 146 -6.94 -7.57 15.50
CA SER A 146 -7.18 -8.38 16.72
C SER A 146 -8.32 -9.39 16.60
N GLY A 147 -8.87 -9.59 15.41
CA GLY A 147 -10.02 -10.50 15.18
C GLY A 147 -9.65 -11.96 14.93
N VAL A 148 -8.37 -12.30 14.86
CA VAL A 148 -7.89 -13.66 14.50
C VAL A 148 -8.33 -14.69 15.53
N GLN A 149 -8.78 -15.85 15.05
CA GLN A 149 -9.26 -16.96 15.88
C GLN A 149 -8.37 -18.20 15.75
N VAL A 150 -8.23 -18.97 16.82
CA VAL A 150 -7.59 -20.29 16.77
C VAL A 150 -8.34 -21.20 15.81
N GLY A 151 -7.63 -21.81 14.88
CA GLY A 151 -8.19 -22.64 13.82
C GLY A 151 -8.36 -21.90 12.49
N ASP A 152 -8.21 -20.57 12.46
CA ASP A 152 -8.19 -19.83 11.18
C ASP A 152 -7.06 -20.29 10.26
N GLN A 153 -7.30 -20.16 8.98
CA GLN A 153 -6.30 -20.24 7.93
C GLN A 153 -5.81 -18.82 7.60
N ILE A 154 -4.58 -18.72 7.07
CA ILE A 154 -3.92 -17.45 6.76
C ILE A 154 -3.77 -17.34 5.24
N TYR A 155 -4.23 -16.23 4.67
CA TYR A 155 -4.28 -16.03 3.22
C TYR A 155 -3.65 -14.70 2.81
N LEU A 156 -3.09 -14.66 1.60
CA LEU A 156 -2.65 -13.45 0.91
C LEU A 156 -3.46 -13.21 -0.35
N SER A 157 -3.67 -11.96 -0.70
CA SER A 157 -4.29 -11.59 -1.98
C SER A 157 -3.41 -11.95 -3.19
N ASN A 158 -2.11 -11.78 -3.03
CA ASN A 158 -1.08 -12.01 -4.06
C ASN A 158 0.24 -12.39 -3.38
N LEU A 159 1.23 -12.88 -4.14
CA LEU A 159 2.57 -13.12 -3.65
C LEU A 159 3.31 -11.77 -3.47
N PRO A 160 3.80 -11.43 -2.24
CA PRO A 160 4.64 -10.25 -2.03
C PRO A 160 6.09 -10.50 -2.48
N GLY A 161 6.91 -9.45 -2.44
CA GLY A 161 8.34 -9.48 -2.73
C GLY A 161 8.72 -8.80 -4.03
N TRP A 162 7.75 -8.44 -4.86
CA TRP A 162 8.00 -7.73 -6.12
C TRP A 162 8.53 -6.32 -5.90
N SER A 163 7.99 -5.58 -4.93
CA SER A 163 8.45 -4.23 -4.59
C SER A 163 9.91 -4.26 -4.09
N ARG A 164 10.23 -5.18 -3.20
CA ARG A 164 11.60 -5.35 -2.67
C ARG A 164 12.61 -5.76 -3.76
N ALA A 165 12.21 -6.63 -4.70
CA ALA A 165 13.04 -6.97 -5.86
C ALA A 165 13.27 -5.75 -6.76
N GLY A 166 12.24 -4.95 -7.01
CA GLY A 166 12.31 -3.71 -7.77
C GLY A 166 13.25 -2.68 -7.15
N LEU A 167 13.18 -2.49 -5.84
CA LEU A 167 14.11 -1.64 -5.10
C LEU A 167 15.55 -2.11 -5.27
N ALA A 168 15.82 -3.41 -5.12
CA ALA A 168 17.16 -3.97 -5.27
C ALA A 168 17.74 -3.74 -6.68
N ILE A 169 16.91 -3.84 -7.72
CA ILE A 169 17.32 -3.53 -9.10
C ILE A 169 17.70 -2.05 -9.23
N LEU A 170 16.88 -1.14 -8.71
CA LEU A 170 17.11 0.29 -8.79
C LEU A 170 18.35 0.73 -8.00
N GLU A 171 18.58 0.15 -6.82
CA GLU A 171 19.76 0.42 -5.99
C GLU A 171 21.07 -0.09 -6.63
N SER A 172 21.01 -1.28 -7.25
CA SER A 172 22.20 -1.88 -7.88
C SER A 172 22.57 -1.25 -9.22
N GLY A 173 21.65 -0.52 -9.86
CA GLY A 173 21.82 0.00 -11.22
C GLY A 173 21.88 -1.10 -12.29
N LEU A 174 21.40 -2.30 -12.01
CA LEU A 174 21.35 -3.40 -12.97
C LEU A 174 20.49 -3.05 -14.19
N SER A 175 20.86 -3.57 -15.35
CA SER A 175 20.08 -3.42 -16.58
C SER A 175 18.76 -4.16 -16.46
N ILE A 176 17.65 -3.46 -16.71
CA ILE A 176 16.28 -4.01 -16.57
C ILE A 176 15.80 -4.45 -17.96
N GLU A 177 16.14 -5.67 -18.35
CA GLU A 177 15.79 -6.19 -19.68
C GLU A 177 14.70 -7.27 -19.65
N THR A 178 14.64 -8.06 -18.57
CA THR A 178 13.62 -9.12 -18.43
C THR A 178 12.26 -8.56 -18.05
N GLU A 179 11.18 -9.23 -18.44
CA GLU A 179 9.82 -8.85 -18.05
C GLU A 179 9.62 -8.93 -16.52
N ALA A 180 10.25 -9.91 -15.86
CA ALA A 180 10.25 -10.02 -14.40
C ALA A 180 10.89 -8.79 -13.73
N ALA A 181 12.04 -8.33 -14.23
CA ALA A 181 12.71 -7.14 -13.71
C ALA A 181 11.88 -5.86 -13.93
N LYS A 182 11.27 -5.69 -15.11
CA LYS A 182 10.35 -4.59 -15.39
C LYS A 182 9.14 -4.60 -14.46
N ARG A 183 8.54 -5.78 -14.25
CA ARG A 183 7.43 -5.97 -13.32
C ARG A 183 7.83 -5.60 -11.88
N ALA A 184 8.99 -6.03 -11.41
CA ALA A 184 9.49 -5.72 -10.09
C ALA A 184 9.68 -4.20 -9.88
N VAL A 185 10.34 -3.53 -10.84
CA VAL A 185 10.53 -2.08 -10.80
C VAL A 185 9.20 -1.33 -10.84
N ALA A 186 8.24 -1.79 -11.66
CA ALA A 186 6.90 -1.20 -11.68
C ALA A 186 6.17 -1.37 -10.35
N ALA A 187 6.31 -2.54 -9.69
CA ALA A 187 5.73 -2.80 -8.37
C ALA A 187 6.31 -1.87 -7.29
N PHE A 188 7.61 -1.61 -7.31
CA PHE A 188 8.23 -0.64 -6.40
C PHE A 188 7.76 0.80 -6.66
N ARG A 189 7.69 1.21 -7.94
CA ARG A 189 7.31 2.57 -8.33
C ARG A 189 5.85 2.91 -8.04
N ALA A 190 4.95 1.95 -8.32
CA ALA A 190 3.52 2.10 -8.11
C ALA A 190 2.87 0.70 -8.01
N PRO A 191 2.71 0.15 -6.80
CA PRO A 191 2.13 -1.18 -6.62
C PRO A 191 0.71 -1.23 -7.16
N THR A 192 0.33 -2.39 -7.68
CA THR A 192 -1.05 -2.65 -8.16
C THR A 192 -1.74 -3.54 -7.14
N LEU A 193 -2.66 -2.96 -6.39
CA LEU A 193 -3.38 -3.64 -5.32
C LEU A 193 -4.60 -4.39 -5.83
N ASN A 194 -4.90 -5.52 -5.21
CA ASN A 194 -6.12 -6.27 -5.49
C ASN A 194 -7.29 -5.76 -4.65
N TYR A 195 -7.78 -4.55 -4.95
CA TYR A 195 -8.89 -3.92 -4.22
C TYR A 195 -10.17 -4.78 -4.25
N ALA A 196 -10.42 -5.46 -5.37
CA ALA A 196 -11.58 -6.35 -5.48
C ALA A 196 -11.50 -7.54 -4.51
N TYR A 197 -10.31 -8.07 -4.27
CA TYR A 197 -10.10 -9.10 -3.26
C TYR A 197 -10.48 -8.58 -1.87
N ALA A 198 -9.89 -7.48 -1.44
CA ALA A 198 -10.16 -6.91 -0.12
C ALA A 198 -11.63 -6.52 0.08
N ALA A 199 -12.24 -5.89 -0.91
CA ALA A 199 -13.66 -5.51 -0.86
C ALA A 199 -14.62 -6.72 -0.69
N ASN A 200 -14.21 -7.91 -1.12
CA ASN A 200 -15.02 -9.13 -1.03
C ASN A 200 -14.70 -10.01 0.20
N LEU A 201 -13.74 -9.62 1.05
CA LEU A 201 -13.35 -10.37 2.24
C LEU A 201 -14.29 -10.16 3.44
N THR A 202 -15.59 -10.12 3.22
CA THR A 202 -16.62 -9.90 4.27
C THR A 202 -16.66 -10.97 5.37
N LYS A 203 -16.01 -12.13 5.12
CA LYS A 203 -15.93 -13.25 6.08
C LYS A 203 -14.56 -13.33 6.77
N ALA A 204 -13.64 -12.43 6.50
CA ALA A 204 -12.36 -12.41 7.19
C ALA A 204 -12.56 -12.10 8.67
N THR A 205 -11.89 -12.86 9.53
CA THR A 205 -11.87 -12.62 10.96
C THR A 205 -10.95 -11.47 11.32
N ALA A 206 -9.82 -11.34 10.58
CA ALA A 206 -8.91 -10.21 10.67
C ALA A 206 -8.25 -9.94 9.32
N MET A 207 -7.79 -8.70 9.12
CA MET A 207 -7.09 -8.28 7.91
C MET A 207 -6.06 -7.19 8.21
N SER A 208 -5.00 -7.14 7.41
CA SER A 208 -4.01 -6.07 7.33
C SER A 208 -3.45 -6.02 5.91
N ASP A 209 -2.93 -4.89 5.46
CA ASP A 209 -2.04 -4.86 4.31
C ASP A 209 -0.60 -5.20 4.73
N VAL A 210 0.26 -5.50 3.76
CA VAL A 210 1.68 -5.78 3.97
C VAL A 210 2.49 -4.58 3.49
N SER A 211 2.69 -3.62 4.39
CA SER A 211 3.45 -2.39 4.16
C SER A 211 4.94 -2.54 4.51
N ASP A 212 5.26 -2.97 5.74
CA ASP A 212 6.65 -3.08 6.22
C ASP A 212 7.31 -4.40 5.81
N SER A 213 6.64 -5.51 6.09
CA SER A 213 6.97 -6.86 5.61
C SER A 213 5.88 -7.85 6.03
N LEU A 214 5.80 -9.00 5.36
CA LEU A 214 4.86 -10.05 5.74
C LEU A 214 5.09 -10.53 7.18
N MET A 215 6.36 -10.71 7.58
CA MET A 215 6.70 -11.15 8.94
C MET A 215 6.24 -10.14 9.99
N THR A 216 6.46 -8.84 9.76
CA THR A 216 6.06 -7.77 10.67
C THR A 216 4.54 -7.73 10.83
N GLN A 217 3.79 -7.76 9.74
CA GLN A 217 2.32 -7.70 9.79
C GLN A 217 1.72 -8.95 10.42
N ALA A 218 2.24 -10.14 10.09
CA ALA A 218 1.80 -11.39 10.69
C ALA A 218 2.05 -11.42 12.21
N GLU A 219 3.21 -10.92 12.67
CA GLU A 219 3.53 -10.84 14.10
C GLU A 219 2.64 -9.84 14.83
N GLN A 220 2.35 -8.69 14.21
CA GLN A 220 1.41 -7.69 14.76
C GLN A 220 0.00 -8.27 14.92
N MET A 221 -0.52 -8.97 13.91
CA MET A 221 -1.84 -9.61 13.97
C MET A 221 -1.88 -10.73 15.01
N ALA A 222 -0.85 -11.58 15.08
CA ALA A 222 -0.72 -12.65 16.07
C ALA A 222 -0.69 -12.08 17.50
N THR A 223 0.08 -11.02 17.71
CA THR A 223 0.20 -10.33 19.02
C THR A 223 -1.12 -9.67 19.42
N ALA A 224 -1.74 -8.92 18.52
CA ALA A 224 -3.01 -8.23 18.77
C ALA A 224 -4.14 -9.21 19.12
N SER A 225 -4.12 -10.41 18.55
CA SER A 225 -5.14 -11.46 18.77
C SER A 225 -4.74 -12.48 19.84
N LYS A 226 -3.52 -12.42 20.38
CA LYS A 226 -2.98 -13.36 21.38
C LYS A 226 -3.02 -14.83 20.91
N VAL A 227 -2.62 -15.04 19.66
CA VAL A 227 -2.59 -16.34 19.00
C VAL A 227 -1.20 -16.61 18.41
N LYS A 228 -0.97 -17.82 17.91
CA LYS A 228 0.26 -18.19 17.20
C LYS A 228 -0.03 -18.38 15.72
N PHE A 229 0.68 -17.66 14.87
CA PHE A 229 0.69 -17.87 13.43
C PHE A 229 1.73 -18.92 13.07
N ASN A 230 1.36 -19.89 12.24
CA ASN A 230 2.24 -20.88 11.66
C ASN A 230 2.24 -20.67 10.14
N LEU A 231 3.24 -19.97 9.63
CA LEU A 231 3.43 -19.77 8.20
C LEU A 231 4.22 -20.98 7.63
N ASP A 232 3.76 -21.56 6.54
CA ASP A 232 4.47 -22.64 5.84
C ASP A 232 5.01 -22.14 4.52
N PHE A 233 6.34 -22.00 4.43
CA PHE A 233 6.99 -21.45 3.24
C PHE A 233 6.73 -22.30 1.99
N ASN A 234 6.47 -23.59 2.13
CA ASN A 234 6.17 -24.45 0.98
C ASN A 234 4.84 -24.07 0.30
N LEU A 235 3.88 -23.50 1.03
CA LEU A 235 2.58 -23.09 0.46
C LEU A 235 2.69 -21.91 -0.51
N PHE A 236 3.72 -21.06 -0.38
CA PHE A 236 3.95 -19.95 -1.31
C PHE A 236 4.22 -20.43 -2.74
N GLN A 237 4.73 -21.65 -2.90
CA GLN A 237 4.99 -22.27 -4.22
C GLN A 237 3.70 -22.50 -5.03
N ALA A 238 2.54 -22.48 -4.39
CA ALA A 238 1.25 -22.56 -5.09
C ALA A 238 0.90 -21.27 -5.86
N SER A 239 1.59 -20.16 -5.59
CA SER A 239 1.42 -18.93 -6.36
C SER A 239 1.96 -19.11 -7.78
N PRO A 240 1.21 -18.71 -8.82
CA PRO A 240 1.72 -18.71 -10.20
C PRO A 240 2.95 -17.82 -10.40
N ASP A 241 3.12 -16.82 -9.54
CA ASP A 241 4.23 -15.86 -9.59
C ASP A 241 5.52 -16.38 -8.93
N PHE A 242 5.45 -17.47 -8.16
CA PHE A 242 6.57 -17.95 -7.34
C PHE A 242 7.81 -18.32 -8.17
N ALA A 243 7.62 -19.03 -9.27
CA ALA A 243 8.74 -19.49 -10.10
C ALA A 243 9.47 -18.29 -10.76
N GLU A 244 8.72 -17.30 -11.23
CA GLU A 244 9.27 -16.08 -11.84
C GLU A 244 10.05 -15.25 -10.81
N LEU A 245 9.45 -15.02 -9.63
CA LEU A 245 10.11 -14.28 -8.55
C LEU A 245 11.36 -15.01 -8.03
N ARG A 246 11.34 -16.35 -7.98
CA ARG A 246 12.49 -17.15 -7.60
C ARG A 246 13.64 -16.99 -8.58
N THR A 247 13.37 -17.06 -9.88
CA THR A 247 14.39 -16.81 -10.90
C THR A 247 15.01 -15.41 -10.74
N LEU A 248 14.18 -14.40 -10.54
CA LEU A 248 14.65 -13.04 -10.30
C LEU A 248 15.48 -12.93 -9.00
N SER A 249 15.10 -13.64 -7.93
CA SER A 249 15.85 -13.66 -6.67
C SER A 249 17.27 -14.24 -6.85
N GLU A 250 17.40 -15.28 -7.68
CA GLU A 250 18.69 -15.89 -8.04
C GLU A 250 19.56 -14.90 -8.84
N GLU A 251 18.98 -14.17 -9.82
CA GLU A 251 19.67 -13.14 -10.59
C GLU A 251 20.15 -11.98 -9.71
N LEU A 252 19.37 -11.60 -8.71
CA LEU A 252 19.69 -10.53 -7.76
C LEU A 252 20.64 -10.99 -6.62
N ASN A 253 20.91 -12.29 -6.50
CA ASN A 253 21.62 -12.89 -5.38
C ASN A 253 20.99 -12.52 -4.01
N ILE A 254 19.66 -12.49 -3.95
CA ILE A 254 18.86 -12.26 -2.75
C ILE A 254 18.03 -13.52 -2.52
N SER A 255 17.94 -13.99 -1.26
CA SER A 255 17.07 -15.12 -0.93
C SER A 255 15.63 -14.83 -1.29
N ILE A 256 14.93 -15.80 -1.89
CA ILE A 256 13.49 -15.63 -2.18
C ILE A 256 12.68 -15.44 -0.89
N ALA A 257 13.13 -16.00 0.24
CA ALA A 257 12.52 -15.80 1.53
C ALA A 257 12.69 -14.34 2.00
N ASP A 258 13.85 -13.72 1.76
CA ASP A 258 14.07 -12.30 2.08
C ASP A 258 13.16 -11.38 1.24
N LEU A 259 12.91 -11.73 -0.02
CA LEU A 259 11.95 -10.97 -0.85
C LEU A 259 10.53 -11.10 -0.32
N ILE A 260 10.05 -12.33 -0.11
CA ILE A 260 8.64 -12.62 0.22
C ILE A 260 8.30 -12.27 1.67
N LEU A 261 9.17 -12.64 2.61
CA LEU A 261 8.87 -12.51 4.03
C LEU A 261 9.36 -11.19 4.63
N GLY A 262 10.49 -10.66 4.14
CA GLY A 262 11.15 -9.45 4.64
C GLY A 262 10.90 -8.21 3.80
N GLY A 263 10.39 -8.35 2.57
CA GLY A 263 10.08 -7.22 1.69
C GLY A 263 8.85 -6.46 2.13
N GLY A 264 8.90 -5.13 1.97
CA GLY A 264 7.78 -4.22 2.22
C GLY A 264 7.26 -3.53 0.95
N GLU A 265 6.28 -2.67 1.13
CA GLU A 265 5.66 -1.79 0.12
C GLU A 265 4.97 -2.52 -1.05
N ASP A 266 4.65 -3.80 -0.91
CA ASP A 266 3.80 -4.53 -1.86
C ASP A 266 2.31 -4.25 -1.62
N HIS A 267 1.92 -3.90 -0.39
CA HIS A 267 0.55 -3.65 0.05
C HIS A 267 -0.44 -4.75 -0.35
N VAL A 268 0.04 -6.00 -0.39
CA VAL A 268 -0.86 -7.16 -0.54
C VAL A 268 -1.67 -7.32 0.73
N PHE A 269 -2.89 -7.85 0.62
CA PHE A 269 -3.75 -8.04 1.78
C PHE A 269 -3.49 -9.39 2.45
N LEU A 270 -3.18 -9.36 3.74
CA LEU A 270 -3.05 -10.50 4.65
C LEU A 270 -4.36 -10.65 5.41
N ALA A 271 -5.03 -11.78 5.26
CA ALA A 271 -6.32 -12.05 5.89
C ALA A 271 -6.34 -13.40 6.61
N THR A 272 -7.17 -13.50 7.65
CA THR A 272 -7.44 -14.77 8.35
C THR A 272 -8.92 -15.12 8.31
N GLY A 273 -9.22 -16.41 8.35
CA GLY A 273 -10.61 -16.93 8.34
C GLY A 273 -10.68 -18.35 7.80
N GLN A 274 -11.91 -18.83 7.54
CA GLN A 274 -12.16 -20.15 6.96
C GLN A 274 -12.54 -20.00 5.49
N ASP A 275 -11.91 -20.81 4.63
CA ASP A 275 -12.23 -20.91 3.20
C ASP A 275 -12.27 -19.56 2.47
N LEU A 276 -11.31 -18.65 2.79
CA LEU A 276 -11.18 -17.38 2.09
C LEU A 276 -10.55 -17.59 0.71
N PRO A 277 -10.86 -16.73 -0.26
CA PRO A 277 -10.10 -16.71 -1.52
C PRO A 277 -8.65 -16.27 -1.27
N GLY A 278 -7.75 -16.56 -2.23
CA GLY A 278 -6.36 -16.13 -2.21
C GLY A 278 -5.36 -17.26 -2.01
N LEU A 279 -4.11 -16.88 -1.76
CA LEU A 279 -3.00 -17.79 -1.54
C LEU A 279 -2.98 -18.22 -0.08
N LEU A 280 -3.29 -19.48 0.22
CA LEU A 280 -3.13 -20.06 1.55
C LEU A 280 -1.63 -20.13 1.90
N ILE A 281 -1.24 -19.57 3.04
CA ILE A 281 0.16 -19.50 3.48
C ILE A 281 0.40 -20.07 4.89
N GLY A 282 -0.66 -20.48 5.59
CA GLY A 282 -0.48 -21.00 6.94
C GLY A 282 -1.77 -21.17 7.71
N SER A 283 -1.63 -21.37 9.02
CA SER A 283 -2.73 -21.60 9.95
C SER A 283 -2.48 -20.95 11.30
N VAL A 284 -3.54 -20.79 12.08
CA VAL A 284 -3.53 -20.17 13.40
C VAL A 284 -3.75 -21.23 14.47
N SER A 285 -2.90 -21.26 15.50
CA SER A 285 -3.01 -22.14 16.64
C SER A 285 -3.00 -21.38 17.97
N ALA A 286 -3.34 -22.07 19.04
CA ALA A 286 -3.19 -21.53 20.39
C ALA A 286 -1.71 -21.28 20.70
N GLY A 287 -1.43 -20.17 21.39
CA GLY A 287 -0.06 -19.74 21.74
C GLY A 287 0.14 -18.27 21.47
N SER A 288 1.36 -17.85 21.16
CA SER A 288 1.70 -16.47 20.82
C SER A 288 2.83 -16.40 19.81
N GLY A 289 2.88 -15.31 19.05
CA GLY A 289 3.94 -14.99 18.12
C GLY A 289 3.84 -15.72 16.79
N LEU A 290 4.96 -15.81 16.09
CA LEU A 290 5.09 -16.32 14.74
C LEU A 290 5.98 -17.55 14.70
N ASN A 291 5.63 -18.55 13.93
CA ASN A 291 6.42 -19.72 13.62
C ASN A 291 6.51 -19.88 12.10
N LEU A 292 7.72 -20.02 11.59
CA LEU A 292 7.96 -20.29 10.18
C LEU A 292 8.28 -21.77 10.02
N LEU A 293 7.46 -22.48 9.24
CA LEU A 293 7.66 -23.88 8.86
C LEU A 293 8.37 -23.95 7.50
N GLY A 294 9.17 -24.94 7.31
CA GLY A 294 10.03 -25.10 6.15
C GLY A 294 11.51 -24.92 6.53
N ASN A 295 12.39 -24.96 5.55
CA ASN A 295 13.85 -24.89 5.78
C ASN A 295 14.40 -23.45 5.65
N GLU A 296 13.52 -22.47 5.52
CA GLU A 296 13.92 -21.07 5.33
C GLU A 296 14.22 -20.40 6.67
N LYS A 297 15.24 -19.57 6.67
CA LYS A 297 15.57 -18.70 7.82
C LYS A 297 14.68 -17.46 7.78
N ALA A 298 14.16 -17.05 8.92
CA ALA A 298 13.43 -15.79 9.02
C ALA A 298 14.37 -14.62 8.63
N PRO A 299 13.96 -13.76 7.71
CA PRO A 299 14.77 -12.62 7.30
C PRO A 299 14.81 -11.53 8.38
N ASP A 300 15.80 -10.63 8.27
CA ASP A 300 15.75 -9.36 8.96
C ASP A 300 14.65 -8.49 8.30
N THR A 301 13.82 -7.86 9.15
CA THR A 301 12.74 -6.98 8.68
C THR A 301 13.15 -5.53 8.78
N TRP A 302 12.64 -4.70 7.87
CA TRP A 302 12.89 -3.26 7.91
C TRP A 302 12.22 -2.60 9.11
N ARG A 303 12.86 -1.57 9.68
CA ARG A 303 12.35 -0.78 10.81
C ARG A 303 12.61 0.69 10.62
N HIS A 304 11.62 1.53 10.93
CA HIS A 304 11.68 2.99 10.71
C HIS A 304 12.76 3.73 11.52
N PHE A 305 13.18 3.21 12.65
CA PHE A 305 14.02 3.93 13.62
C PHE A 305 15.22 3.11 14.13
N GLU A 306 15.74 2.18 13.34
CA GLU A 306 16.97 1.43 13.64
C GLU A 306 18.06 1.68 12.62
#